data_702c2c1fd67e9c01f8e099946297d0d5
#
_entry.id   702c2c1fd67e9c01f8e099946297d0d5
#
_cell.length_a   1.000
_cell.length_b   1.000
_cell.length_c   1.000
_cell.angle_alpha   90.00
_cell.angle_beta   90.00
_cell.angle_gamma   90.00
#
_symmetry.space_group_name_H-M   'P 1'
#
loop_
_entity.id
_entity.type
_entity.pdbx_description
1 polymer ?
#
loop_
_entity_poly.entity_id
_entity_poly.type
_entity_poly.pdbx_seq_one_letter_code
_entity_poly.pdbx_strand_id
1 'polypeptide(L)'
;MKNYIIGFLVFLFAGILVGCGDDNEKEIEESSEQKVEITEAEKVDETDIVAVVNGDDIKGETYNLVYSQLKLHAGAFEEEVDNNEIKQATMESLIDRQLLLQQAKEEGIEITEEVVNSEFETIKSENKEALETLLEQYQITENGFKDQLKFELTLNEFLAKTIEVTVTDEEVEEQYEKAKEGNDSIPEFEEIKDQLKKQLLQQKTDEALQAKIDKVKEKSEIEEKI
;
A
#
# COMPACT_ATOMS: atom_id res chain seq x y z
N MET A 1 4.16 17.22 4.03
CA MET A 1 4.15 15.83 4.50
C MET A 1 2.81 15.12 4.20
N LYS A 2 2.14 15.46 3.08
CA LYS A 2 0.77 14.95 2.78
C LYS A 2 0.69 13.87 1.67
N ASN A 3 1.81 13.46 1.07
CA ASN A 3 1.77 12.73 -0.20
C ASN A 3 2.30 11.29 -0.16
N TYR A 4 2.35 10.64 0.99
CA TYR A 4 2.99 9.31 1.10
C TYR A 4 2.03 8.12 1.29
N ILE A 5 0.72 8.36 1.37
CA ILE A 5 -0.21 7.34 1.91
C ILE A 5 -0.69 6.34 0.85
N ILE A 6 -0.85 6.75 -0.41
CA ILE A 6 -1.37 5.84 -1.46
C ILE A 6 -0.29 4.91 -2.03
N GLY A 7 0.93 5.43 -2.26
CA GLY A 7 2.04 4.59 -2.73
C GLY A 7 2.43 3.46 -1.78
N PHE A 8 2.01 3.58 -0.52
CA PHE A 8 2.33 2.64 0.54
C PHE A 8 1.51 1.34 0.52
N LEU A 9 0.24 1.39 0.11
CA LEU A 9 -0.62 0.20 0.07
C LEU A 9 -0.21 -0.82 -1.01
N VAL A 10 0.51 -0.37 -2.05
CA VAL A 10 0.98 -1.23 -3.14
C VAL A 10 2.26 -2.00 -2.77
N PHE A 11 3.09 -1.46 -1.86
CA PHE A 11 4.42 -2.03 -1.56
C PHE A 11 4.46 -3.21 -0.59
N LEU A 12 3.40 -3.47 0.16
CA LEU A 12 3.42 -4.51 1.21
C LEU A 12 3.57 -5.95 0.68
N PHE A 13 3.25 -6.19 -0.59
CA PHE A 13 3.33 -7.54 -1.19
C PHE A 13 4.49 -7.73 -2.18
N ALA A 14 5.11 -6.67 -2.69
CA ALA A 14 6.21 -6.78 -3.66
C ALA A 14 7.51 -7.38 -3.06
N GLY A 15 7.62 -7.43 -1.73
CA GLY A 15 8.80 -7.94 -1.03
C GLY A 15 8.93 -9.48 -0.99
N ILE A 16 7.87 -10.21 -1.29
CA ILE A 16 7.87 -11.68 -1.13
C ILE A 16 8.44 -12.41 -2.36
N LEU A 17 8.55 -11.75 -3.51
CA LEU A 17 8.93 -12.41 -4.78
C LEU A 17 10.41 -12.29 -5.18
N VAL A 18 11.29 -11.69 -4.38
CA VAL A 18 12.73 -11.61 -4.70
C VAL A 18 13.56 -12.33 -3.64
N GLY A 19 13.48 -13.64 -3.65
CA GLY A 19 14.35 -14.53 -2.89
C GLY A 19 14.92 -15.62 -3.79
N CYS A 20 15.84 -15.27 -4.69
CA CYS A 20 16.72 -16.27 -5.32
C CYS A 20 18.14 -15.73 -5.46
N GLY A 21 19.02 -16.27 -4.60
CA GLY A 21 20.44 -16.46 -4.90
C GLY A 21 21.38 -15.33 -4.55
N ASP A 22 22.05 -15.37 -3.42
CA ASP A 22 23.47 -15.72 -3.36
C ASP A 22 23.95 -15.78 -1.90
N ASP A 23 24.73 -16.80 -1.57
CA ASP A 23 25.30 -17.04 -0.26
C ASP A 23 26.25 -15.90 0.16
N ASN A 24 25.82 -15.10 1.15
CA ASN A 24 26.74 -14.39 2.03
C ASN A 24 26.10 -14.28 3.41
N GLU A 25 26.48 -15.21 4.29
CA GLU A 25 26.28 -15.10 5.73
C GLU A 25 26.99 -13.81 6.24
N LYS A 26 26.24 -12.72 6.33
CA LYS A 26 26.52 -11.65 7.28
C LYS A 26 25.48 -11.76 8.38
N GLU A 27 25.96 -12.03 9.59
CA GLU A 27 25.22 -11.85 10.82
C GLU A 27 24.44 -10.53 10.75
N ILE A 28 23.12 -10.65 10.59
CA ILE A 28 22.21 -9.54 10.82
C ILE A 28 22.19 -9.40 12.35
N GLU A 29 22.87 -8.39 12.88
CA GLU A 29 22.69 -7.98 14.27
C GLU A 29 21.17 -7.89 14.52
N GLU A 30 20.70 -8.60 15.55
CA GLU A 30 19.36 -8.45 16.08
C GLU A 30 19.13 -6.96 16.41
N SER A 31 18.60 -6.23 15.45
CA SER A 31 17.97 -4.95 15.77
C SER A 31 16.82 -5.31 16.72
N SER A 32 16.82 -4.71 17.90
CA SER A 32 15.74 -4.85 18.87
C SER A 32 14.42 -4.54 18.18
N GLU A 33 13.72 -5.59 17.73
CA GLU A 33 12.36 -5.49 17.23
C GLU A 33 11.51 -4.91 18.37
N GLN A 34 11.30 -3.60 18.37
CA GLN A 34 10.19 -3.03 19.10
C GLN A 34 8.93 -3.61 18.45
N LYS A 35 8.37 -4.65 19.09
CA LYS A 35 7.10 -5.21 18.68
C LYS A 35 6.06 -4.11 18.83
N VAL A 36 5.69 -3.50 17.71
CA VAL A 36 4.51 -2.64 17.64
C VAL A 36 3.30 -3.51 17.94
N GLU A 37 2.70 -3.31 19.10
CA GLU A 37 1.56 -4.10 19.55
C GLU A 37 0.26 -3.38 19.18
N ILE A 38 -0.63 -4.07 18.49
CA ILE A 38 -1.97 -3.58 18.19
C ILE A 38 -2.89 -4.10 19.28
N THR A 39 -3.41 -3.19 20.10
CA THR A 39 -4.28 -3.53 21.22
C THR A 39 -5.74 -3.62 20.80
N GLU A 40 -6.55 -4.40 21.52
CA GLU A 40 -8.00 -4.47 21.28
C GLU A 40 -8.71 -3.11 21.45
N ALA A 41 -8.14 -2.18 22.23
CA ALA A 41 -8.68 -0.83 22.39
C ALA A 41 -8.49 0.07 21.17
N GLU A 42 -7.66 -0.34 20.23
CA GLU A 42 -7.39 0.38 18.98
C GLU A 42 -8.24 -0.15 17.84
N LYS A 43 -8.82 -1.33 17.99
CA LYS A 43 -9.72 -1.93 17.01
C LYS A 43 -11.15 -1.46 17.20
N VAL A 44 -11.92 -1.54 16.14
CA VAL A 44 -13.37 -1.38 16.13
C VAL A 44 -14.04 -2.74 15.91
N ASP A 45 -15.34 -2.87 16.22
CA ASP A 45 -16.08 -4.10 15.89
C ASP A 45 -16.06 -4.31 14.38
N GLU A 46 -15.74 -5.52 13.92
CA GLU A 46 -15.59 -5.85 12.49
C GLU A 46 -16.85 -5.55 11.68
N THR A 47 -18.03 -5.61 12.32
CA THR A 47 -19.33 -5.40 11.71
C THR A 47 -19.81 -3.95 11.74
N ASP A 48 -19.17 -3.09 12.53
CA ASP A 48 -19.49 -1.68 12.61
C ASP A 48 -19.22 -0.96 11.28
N ILE A 49 -20.07 0.00 10.96
CA ILE A 49 -19.85 0.90 9.82
C ILE A 49 -18.99 2.06 10.32
N VAL A 50 -17.78 2.19 9.80
CA VAL A 50 -16.83 3.24 10.18
C VAL A 50 -16.93 4.48 9.29
N ALA A 51 -17.38 4.31 8.05
CA ALA A 51 -17.69 5.40 7.13
C ALA A 51 -18.69 4.95 6.05
N VAL A 52 -19.33 5.92 5.41
CA VAL A 52 -20.17 5.73 4.22
C VAL A 52 -19.68 6.65 3.11
N VAL A 53 -19.42 6.11 1.93
CA VAL A 53 -18.94 6.85 0.76
C VAL A 53 -19.90 6.64 -0.41
N ASN A 54 -20.60 7.68 -0.84
CA ASN A 54 -21.62 7.62 -1.90
C ASN A 54 -22.68 6.52 -1.68
N GLY A 55 -23.00 6.25 -0.41
CA GLY A 55 -23.97 5.22 -0.01
C GLY A 55 -23.41 3.81 0.17
N ASP A 56 -22.12 3.59 -0.08
CA ASP A 56 -21.44 2.33 0.20
C ASP A 56 -20.80 2.36 1.59
N ASP A 57 -21.05 1.32 2.37
CA ASP A 57 -20.55 1.16 3.74
C ASP A 57 -19.10 0.66 3.75
N ILE A 58 -18.26 1.28 4.58
CA ILE A 58 -16.93 0.79 4.96
C ILE A 58 -17.04 0.16 6.34
N LYS A 59 -16.63 -1.10 6.47
CA LYS A 59 -16.76 -1.87 7.71
C LYS A 59 -15.51 -1.82 8.57
N GLY A 60 -15.70 -2.09 9.86
CA GLY A 60 -14.64 -2.18 10.85
C GLY A 60 -13.58 -3.25 10.54
N GLU A 61 -13.94 -4.36 9.89
CA GLU A 61 -12.97 -5.36 9.42
C GLU A 61 -11.91 -4.72 8.52
N THR A 62 -12.34 -3.93 7.52
CA THR A 62 -11.40 -3.23 6.61
C THR A 62 -10.61 -2.14 7.34
N TYR A 63 -11.25 -1.45 8.30
CA TYR A 63 -10.58 -0.47 9.15
C TYR A 63 -9.44 -1.11 9.95
N ASN A 64 -9.72 -2.21 10.65
CA ASN A 64 -8.74 -2.91 11.48
C ASN A 64 -7.54 -3.40 10.65
N LEU A 65 -7.79 -3.88 9.43
CA LEU A 65 -6.74 -4.30 8.51
C LEU A 65 -5.82 -3.12 8.13
N VAL A 66 -6.40 -2.02 7.63
CA VAL A 66 -5.62 -0.85 7.19
C VAL A 66 -4.92 -0.17 8.37
N TYR A 67 -5.58 -0.06 9.52
CA TYR A 67 -4.98 0.46 10.76
C TYR A 67 -3.75 -0.36 11.18
N SER A 68 -3.88 -1.69 11.17
CA SER A 68 -2.79 -2.59 11.52
C SER A 68 -1.59 -2.42 10.59
N GLN A 69 -1.84 -2.32 9.29
CA GLN A 69 -0.80 -2.10 8.28
C GLN A 69 -0.06 -0.77 8.50
N LEU A 70 -0.81 0.32 8.66
CA LEU A 70 -0.21 1.65 8.86
C LEU A 70 0.57 1.74 10.17
N LYS A 71 0.02 1.18 11.26
CA LYS A 71 0.68 1.18 12.56
C LYS A 71 1.99 0.38 12.57
N LEU A 72 1.97 -0.83 12.01
CA LEU A 72 3.17 -1.67 11.91
C LEU A 72 4.23 -1.01 11.02
N HIS A 73 3.80 -0.36 9.93
CA HIS A 73 4.73 0.39 9.10
C HIS A 73 5.36 1.57 9.84
N ALA A 74 4.54 2.44 10.45
CA ALA A 74 5.04 3.59 11.20
C ALA A 74 6.03 3.14 12.29
N GLY A 75 5.69 2.09 13.04
CA GLY A 75 6.56 1.56 14.08
C GLY A 75 7.86 0.92 13.59
N ALA A 76 7.99 0.61 12.30
CA ALA A 76 9.26 0.17 11.72
C ALA A 76 10.25 1.32 11.46
N PHE A 77 9.77 2.57 11.46
CA PHE A 77 10.58 3.76 11.14
C PHE A 77 10.59 4.82 12.23
N GLU A 78 9.68 4.74 13.20
CA GLU A 78 9.50 5.73 14.26
C GLU A 78 9.61 5.08 15.65
N GLU A 79 10.27 5.78 16.59
CA GLU A 79 10.40 5.32 17.98
C GLU A 79 9.06 5.43 18.75
N GLU A 80 8.24 6.44 18.41
CA GLU A 80 6.91 6.66 18.98
C GLU A 80 5.89 6.85 17.84
N VAL A 81 4.83 6.02 17.85
CA VAL A 81 3.73 6.08 16.88
C VAL A 81 2.56 6.82 17.49
N ASP A 82 2.14 7.96 16.90
CA ASP A 82 0.91 8.65 17.32
C ASP A 82 -0.31 7.91 16.78
N ASN A 83 -1.02 7.25 17.68
CA ASN A 83 -2.23 6.49 17.34
C ASN A 83 -3.35 7.36 16.73
N ASN A 84 -3.40 8.68 16.99
CA ASN A 84 -4.41 9.55 16.40
C ASN A 84 -4.05 9.87 14.95
N GLU A 85 -2.76 10.08 14.65
CA GLU A 85 -2.28 10.24 13.28
C GLU A 85 -2.54 8.98 12.47
N ILE A 86 -2.30 7.78 13.03
CA ILE A 86 -2.62 6.51 12.37
C ILE A 86 -4.13 6.36 12.13
N LYS A 87 -4.98 6.70 13.10
CA LYS A 87 -6.45 6.67 12.90
C LYS A 87 -6.90 7.58 11.76
N GLN A 88 -6.39 8.82 11.73
CA GLN A 88 -6.71 9.76 10.66
C GLN A 88 -6.23 9.23 9.31
N ALA A 89 -4.99 8.76 9.22
CA ALA A 89 -4.43 8.19 8.00
C ALA A 89 -5.22 6.95 7.53
N THR A 90 -5.70 6.13 8.49
CA THR A 90 -6.56 4.98 8.21
C THR A 90 -7.86 5.42 7.55
N MET A 91 -8.56 6.40 8.12
CA MET A 91 -9.81 6.89 7.56
C MET A 91 -9.62 7.51 6.17
N GLU A 92 -8.60 8.35 5.98
CA GLU A 92 -8.26 8.91 4.67
C GLU A 92 -8.01 7.81 3.63
N SER A 93 -7.20 6.79 3.99
CA SER A 93 -6.89 5.66 3.12
C SER A 93 -8.12 4.82 2.75
N LEU A 94 -9.02 4.59 3.72
CA LEU A 94 -10.25 3.83 3.49
C LEU A 94 -11.21 4.55 2.54
N ILE A 95 -11.36 5.87 2.70
CA ILE A 95 -12.17 6.69 1.83
C ILE A 95 -11.62 6.68 0.40
N ASP A 96 -10.32 6.89 0.25
CA ASP A 96 -9.64 6.90 -1.05
C ASP A 96 -9.73 5.54 -1.73
N ARG A 97 -9.56 4.44 -0.97
CA ARG A 97 -9.77 3.07 -1.44
C ARG A 97 -11.18 2.83 -1.95
N GLN A 98 -12.20 3.28 -1.19
CA GLN A 98 -13.60 3.11 -1.59
C GLN A 98 -13.92 3.90 -2.87
N LEU A 99 -13.43 5.13 -2.98
CA LEU A 99 -13.57 5.96 -4.18
C LEU A 99 -12.90 5.30 -5.40
N LEU A 100 -11.70 4.72 -5.22
CA LEU A 100 -11.01 3.99 -6.27
C LEU A 100 -11.84 2.78 -6.75
N LEU A 101 -12.38 1.98 -5.82
CA LEU A 101 -13.21 0.83 -6.16
C LEU A 101 -14.47 1.24 -6.94
N GLN A 102 -15.10 2.36 -6.57
CA GLN A 102 -16.24 2.91 -7.28
C GLN A 102 -15.85 3.36 -8.70
N GLN A 103 -14.73 4.07 -8.84
CA GLN A 103 -14.20 4.48 -10.14
C GLN A 103 -13.81 3.29 -11.02
N ALA A 104 -13.19 2.27 -10.45
CA ALA A 104 -12.85 1.04 -11.17
C ALA A 104 -14.10 0.35 -11.73
N LYS A 105 -15.16 0.31 -10.93
CA LYS A 105 -16.47 -0.23 -11.37
C LYS A 105 -17.10 0.60 -12.50
N GLU A 106 -17.03 1.93 -12.43
CA GLU A 106 -17.48 2.84 -13.50
C GLU A 106 -16.70 2.62 -14.80
N GLU A 107 -15.41 2.32 -14.70
CA GLU A 107 -14.53 1.96 -15.83
C GLU A 107 -14.79 0.52 -16.33
N GLY A 108 -15.69 -0.24 -15.72
CA GLY A 108 -16.00 -1.63 -16.10
C GLY A 108 -14.92 -2.62 -15.68
N ILE A 109 -14.16 -2.30 -14.64
CA ILE A 109 -13.16 -3.20 -14.05
C ILE A 109 -13.85 -4.00 -12.95
N GLU A 110 -13.84 -5.32 -13.08
CA GLU A 110 -14.43 -6.25 -12.13
C GLU A 110 -13.53 -7.46 -11.91
N ILE A 111 -12.91 -7.53 -10.75
CA ILE A 111 -12.11 -8.68 -10.32
C ILE A 111 -13.04 -9.70 -9.66
N THR A 112 -13.19 -10.86 -10.30
CA THR A 112 -14.08 -11.93 -9.81
C THR A 112 -13.45 -12.70 -8.65
N GLU A 113 -14.29 -13.31 -7.81
CA GLU A 113 -13.85 -14.20 -6.74
C GLU A 113 -13.01 -15.40 -7.25
N GLU A 114 -13.28 -15.86 -8.47
CA GLU A 114 -12.50 -16.93 -9.10
C GLU A 114 -11.05 -16.49 -9.34
N VAL A 115 -10.84 -15.27 -9.84
CA VAL A 115 -9.50 -14.70 -10.05
C VAL A 115 -8.78 -14.54 -8.71
N VAL A 116 -9.45 -13.98 -7.70
CA VAL A 116 -8.87 -13.80 -6.35
C VAL A 116 -8.47 -15.14 -5.74
N ASN A 117 -9.35 -16.14 -5.78
CA ASN A 117 -9.06 -17.46 -5.22
C ASN A 117 -7.92 -18.15 -5.97
N SER A 118 -7.85 -18.03 -7.29
CA SER A 118 -6.75 -18.60 -8.08
C SER A 118 -5.41 -17.98 -7.70
N GLU A 119 -5.36 -16.66 -7.56
CA GLU A 119 -4.15 -15.95 -7.17
C GLU A 119 -3.74 -16.28 -5.73
N PHE A 120 -4.70 -16.32 -4.80
CA PHE A 120 -4.47 -16.72 -3.42
C PHE A 120 -3.88 -18.13 -3.32
N GLU A 121 -4.44 -19.11 -4.04
CA GLU A 121 -3.91 -20.48 -4.04
C GLU A 121 -2.49 -20.54 -4.65
N THR A 122 -2.18 -19.72 -5.63
CA THR A 122 -0.83 -19.59 -6.20
C THR A 122 0.13 -19.09 -5.12
N ILE A 123 -0.17 -17.97 -4.46
CA ILE A 123 0.65 -17.43 -3.36
C ILE A 123 0.84 -18.47 -2.25
N LYS A 124 -0.26 -19.13 -1.84
CA LYS A 124 -0.23 -20.16 -0.78
C LYS A 124 0.60 -21.38 -1.16
N SER A 125 0.59 -21.77 -2.44
CA SER A 125 1.38 -22.92 -2.91
C SER A 125 2.86 -22.62 -3.02
N GLU A 126 3.22 -21.38 -3.37
CA GLU A 126 4.61 -20.97 -3.56
C GLU A 126 5.31 -20.62 -2.24
N ASN A 127 4.59 -19.99 -1.30
CA ASN A 127 5.17 -19.44 -0.08
C ASN A 127 4.26 -19.60 1.15
N LYS A 128 3.83 -20.82 1.45
CA LYS A 128 2.89 -21.08 2.55
C LYS A 128 3.36 -20.52 3.90
N GLU A 129 4.62 -20.75 4.26
CA GLU A 129 5.19 -20.32 5.54
C GLU A 129 5.24 -18.79 5.65
N ALA A 130 5.61 -18.10 4.57
CA ALA A 130 5.62 -16.64 4.51
C ALA A 130 4.20 -16.07 4.61
N LEU A 131 3.22 -16.68 3.94
CA LEU A 131 1.81 -16.29 4.05
C LEU A 131 1.30 -16.45 5.49
N GLU A 132 1.55 -17.59 6.14
CA GLU A 132 1.15 -17.84 7.53
C GLU A 132 1.77 -16.79 8.48
N THR A 133 3.06 -16.50 8.33
CA THR A 133 3.76 -15.47 9.10
C THR A 133 3.14 -14.08 8.90
N LEU A 134 2.81 -13.74 7.66
CA LEU A 134 2.18 -12.45 7.33
C LEU A 134 0.78 -12.34 7.97
N LEU A 135 -0.05 -13.38 7.86
CA LEU A 135 -1.39 -13.38 8.47
C LEU A 135 -1.30 -13.19 10.00
N GLU A 136 -0.33 -13.85 10.66
CA GLU A 136 -0.10 -13.68 12.09
C GLU A 136 0.41 -12.27 12.43
N GLN A 137 1.39 -11.77 11.69
CA GLN A 137 1.98 -10.45 11.92
C GLN A 137 0.96 -9.32 11.84
N TYR A 138 0.12 -9.36 10.81
CA TYR A 138 -0.92 -8.34 10.58
C TYR A 138 -2.24 -8.66 11.30
N GLN A 139 -2.33 -9.79 11.98
CA GLN A 139 -3.54 -10.26 12.67
C GLN A 139 -4.77 -10.30 11.76
N ILE A 140 -4.60 -10.76 10.54
CA ILE A 140 -5.65 -10.85 9.52
C ILE A 140 -6.00 -12.30 9.18
N THR A 141 -7.24 -12.49 8.75
CA THR A 141 -7.73 -13.79 8.28
C THR A 141 -7.35 -14.04 6.82
N GLU A 142 -7.43 -15.29 6.35
CA GLU A 142 -7.31 -15.60 4.91
C GLU A 142 -8.35 -14.82 4.07
N ASN A 143 -9.54 -14.56 4.61
CA ASN A 143 -10.55 -13.76 3.91
C ASN A 143 -10.14 -12.29 3.84
N GLY A 144 -9.66 -11.69 4.93
CA GLY A 144 -9.13 -10.33 4.91
C GLY A 144 -7.96 -10.17 3.94
N PHE A 145 -7.09 -11.19 3.84
CA PHE A 145 -6.03 -11.22 2.84
C PHE A 145 -6.59 -11.25 1.40
N LYS A 146 -7.61 -12.07 1.14
CA LYS A 146 -8.27 -12.14 -0.18
C LYS A 146 -8.96 -10.82 -0.55
N ASP A 147 -9.55 -10.12 0.41
CA ASP A 147 -10.14 -8.80 0.18
C ASP A 147 -9.06 -7.76 -0.17
N GLN A 148 -7.90 -7.82 0.49
CA GLN A 148 -6.75 -7.01 0.14
C GLN A 148 -6.23 -7.35 -1.26
N LEU A 149 -6.08 -8.62 -1.57
CA LEU A 149 -5.64 -9.09 -2.88
C LEU A 149 -6.59 -8.63 -4.00
N LYS A 150 -7.91 -8.71 -3.76
CA LYS A 150 -8.93 -8.20 -4.68
C LYS A 150 -8.77 -6.70 -4.94
N PHE A 151 -8.52 -5.94 -3.87
CA PHE A 151 -8.27 -4.51 -4.00
C PHE A 151 -7.01 -4.22 -4.84
N GLU A 152 -5.91 -4.92 -4.59
CA GLU A 152 -4.65 -4.73 -5.32
C GLU A 152 -4.78 -5.08 -6.81
N LEU A 153 -5.44 -6.19 -7.12
CA LEU A 153 -5.73 -6.58 -8.50
C LEU A 153 -6.59 -5.51 -9.20
N THR A 154 -7.60 -4.98 -8.50
CA THR A 154 -8.46 -3.91 -9.02
C THR A 154 -7.65 -2.62 -9.26
N LEU A 155 -6.79 -2.23 -8.31
CA LEU A 155 -5.93 -1.06 -8.42
C LEU A 155 -4.97 -1.20 -9.61
N ASN A 156 -4.32 -2.36 -9.75
CA ASN A 156 -3.37 -2.60 -10.84
C ASN A 156 -4.06 -2.49 -12.22
N GLU A 157 -5.24 -3.05 -12.36
CA GLU A 157 -6.02 -2.95 -13.61
C GLU A 157 -6.51 -1.51 -13.85
N PHE A 158 -6.91 -0.81 -12.79
CA PHE A 158 -7.32 0.58 -12.87
C PHE A 158 -6.16 1.48 -13.30
N LEU A 159 -4.98 1.32 -12.72
CA LEU A 159 -3.77 2.06 -13.11
C LEU A 159 -3.43 1.79 -14.57
N ALA A 160 -3.36 0.53 -14.97
CA ALA A 160 -3.04 0.14 -16.34
C ALA A 160 -4.02 0.73 -17.37
N LYS A 161 -5.30 0.85 -17.01
CA LYS A 161 -6.35 1.35 -17.90
C LYS A 161 -6.46 2.87 -17.94
N THR A 162 -6.20 3.55 -16.82
CA THR A 162 -6.61 4.94 -16.64
C THR A 162 -5.48 5.93 -16.38
N ILE A 163 -4.27 5.45 -16.11
CA ILE A 163 -3.11 6.28 -15.80
C ILE A 163 -2.05 6.08 -16.88
N GLU A 164 -1.77 7.13 -17.63
CA GLU A 164 -0.70 7.17 -18.61
C GLU A 164 0.37 8.15 -18.13
N VAL A 165 1.50 7.61 -17.67
CA VAL A 165 2.68 8.39 -17.28
C VAL A 165 3.90 7.92 -18.02
N THR A 166 4.77 8.87 -18.33
CA THR A 166 6.07 8.59 -18.98
C THR A 166 7.18 9.28 -18.20
N VAL A 167 8.35 8.68 -18.22
CA VAL A 167 9.57 9.23 -17.64
C VAL A 167 10.61 9.34 -18.75
N THR A 168 11.08 10.55 -19.02
CA THR A 168 12.14 10.82 -19.98
C THR A 168 13.52 10.61 -19.35
N ASP A 169 14.54 10.41 -20.17
CA ASP A 169 15.91 10.27 -19.67
C ASP A 169 16.41 11.59 -19.06
N GLU A 170 15.96 12.76 -19.56
CA GLU A 170 16.28 14.07 -19.00
C GLU A 170 15.73 14.22 -17.56
N GLU A 171 14.51 13.73 -17.30
CA GLU A 171 13.94 13.75 -15.94
C GLU A 171 14.72 12.86 -14.98
N VAL A 172 15.24 11.73 -15.46
CA VAL A 172 16.08 10.83 -14.65
C VAL A 172 17.41 11.47 -14.33
N GLU A 173 18.05 12.15 -15.31
CA GLU A 173 19.29 12.91 -15.10
C GLU A 173 19.07 14.05 -14.09
N GLU A 174 17.98 14.81 -14.23
CA GLU A 174 17.65 15.89 -13.28
C GLU A 174 17.46 15.35 -11.86
N GLN A 175 16.80 14.22 -11.71
CA GLN A 175 16.60 13.57 -10.40
C GLN A 175 17.93 13.10 -9.80
N TYR A 176 18.83 12.56 -10.62
CA TYR A 176 20.18 12.18 -10.20
C TYR A 176 21.00 13.38 -9.73
N GLU A 177 21.03 14.47 -10.50
CA GLU A 177 21.78 15.67 -10.13
C GLU A 177 21.25 16.29 -8.83
N LYS A 178 19.92 16.33 -8.64
CA LYS A 178 19.32 16.78 -7.36
C LYS A 178 19.74 15.92 -6.18
N ALA A 179 19.78 14.61 -6.36
CA ALA A 179 20.20 13.70 -5.31
C ALA A 179 21.69 13.85 -4.99
N LYS A 180 22.52 14.14 -6.02
CA LYS A 180 23.96 14.37 -5.86
C LYS A 180 24.29 15.67 -5.15
N GLU A 181 23.50 16.73 -5.30
CA GLU A 181 23.67 17.99 -4.54
C GLU A 181 23.63 17.80 -3.02
N GLY A 182 22.93 16.77 -2.54
CA GLY A 182 22.79 16.44 -1.12
C GLY A 182 23.72 15.33 -0.60
N ASN A 183 24.39 14.60 -1.47
CA ASN A 183 25.16 13.42 -1.07
C ASN A 183 26.24 13.04 -2.11
N ASP A 184 27.50 13.30 -1.75
CA ASP A 184 28.67 12.96 -2.57
C ASP A 184 28.95 11.43 -2.69
N SER A 185 28.24 10.60 -1.93
CA SER A 185 28.42 9.14 -1.90
C SER A 185 27.45 8.37 -2.78
N ILE A 186 26.73 9.05 -3.70
CA ILE A 186 25.80 8.39 -4.63
C ILE A 186 26.60 7.60 -5.69
N PRO A 187 26.17 6.37 -6.04
CA PRO A 187 26.77 5.60 -7.12
C PRO A 187 26.71 6.35 -8.46
N GLU A 188 27.54 5.95 -9.41
CA GLU A 188 27.53 6.55 -10.74
C GLU A 188 26.17 6.43 -11.42
N PHE A 189 25.81 7.42 -12.22
CA PHE A 189 24.51 7.53 -12.88
C PHE A 189 24.07 6.24 -13.60
N GLU A 190 24.98 5.65 -14.38
CA GLU A 190 24.69 4.42 -15.13
C GLU A 190 24.39 3.21 -14.25
N GLU A 191 24.86 3.20 -12.99
CA GLU A 191 24.60 2.10 -12.04
C GLU A 191 23.21 2.17 -11.45
N ILE A 192 22.63 3.37 -11.29
CA ILE A 192 21.33 3.57 -10.64
C ILE A 192 20.25 4.15 -11.56
N LYS A 193 20.56 4.41 -12.85
CA LYS A 193 19.64 5.01 -13.83
C LYS A 193 18.30 4.27 -13.89
N ASP A 194 18.33 2.95 -14.02
CA ASP A 194 17.11 2.14 -14.12
C ASP A 194 16.29 2.15 -12.82
N GLN A 195 16.96 2.20 -11.68
CA GLN A 195 16.31 2.32 -10.39
C GLN A 195 15.63 3.69 -10.23
N LEU A 196 16.35 4.77 -10.57
CA LEU A 196 15.80 6.13 -10.54
C LEU A 196 14.60 6.26 -11.48
N LYS A 197 14.70 5.67 -12.68
CA LYS A 197 13.60 5.66 -13.65
C LYS A 197 12.35 4.97 -13.11
N LYS A 198 12.53 3.83 -12.46
CA LYS A 198 11.42 3.11 -11.80
C LYS A 198 10.82 3.93 -10.65
N GLN A 199 11.65 4.53 -9.80
CA GLN A 199 11.18 5.36 -8.70
C GLN A 199 10.39 6.57 -9.20
N LEU A 200 10.92 7.26 -10.22
CA LEU A 200 10.25 8.43 -10.79
C LEU A 200 8.93 8.05 -11.50
N LEU A 201 8.90 6.90 -12.18
CA LEU A 201 7.67 6.37 -12.78
C LEU A 201 6.62 6.07 -11.71
N GLN A 202 7.02 5.42 -10.61
CA GLN A 202 6.13 5.15 -9.48
C GLN A 202 5.60 6.45 -8.88
N GLN A 203 6.48 7.40 -8.57
CA GLN A 203 6.08 8.69 -8.03
C GLN A 203 5.06 9.41 -8.91
N LYS A 204 5.31 9.50 -10.22
CA LYS A 204 4.37 10.13 -11.16
C LYS A 204 3.04 9.38 -11.25
N THR A 205 3.06 8.05 -11.15
CA THR A 205 1.85 7.23 -11.13
C THR A 205 1.03 7.52 -9.89
N ASP A 206 1.67 7.58 -8.73
CA ASP A 206 1.03 7.88 -7.45
C ASP A 206 0.44 9.30 -7.43
N GLU A 207 1.19 10.29 -7.94
CA GLU A 207 0.72 11.67 -8.08
C GLU A 207 -0.51 11.77 -9.02
N ALA A 208 -0.49 11.06 -10.15
CA ALA A 208 -1.60 11.04 -11.09
C ALA A 208 -2.84 10.34 -10.51
N LEU A 209 -2.64 9.23 -9.78
CA LEU A 209 -3.71 8.53 -9.09
C LEU A 209 -4.33 9.42 -8.00
N GLN A 210 -3.49 10.04 -7.15
CA GLN A 210 -3.95 10.94 -6.09
C GLN A 210 -4.77 12.09 -6.67
N ALA A 211 -4.26 12.75 -7.71
CA ALA A 211 -4.97 13.86 -8.36
C ALA A 211 -6.32 13.41 -8.96
N LYS A 212 -6.44 12.14 -9.38
CA LYS A 212 -7.70 11.57 -9.88
C LYS A 212 -8.67 11.31 -8.73
N ILE A 213 -8.20 10.72 -7.63
CA ILE A 213 -9.01 10.45 -6.44
C ILE A 213 -9.48 11.75 -5.78
N ASP A 214 -8.62 12.77 -5.64
CA ASP A 214 -8.98 14.06 -5.07
C ASP A 214 -10.16 14.72 -5.83
N LYS A 215 -10.14 14.67 -7.18
CA LYS A 215 -11.24 15.17 -8.01
C LYS A 215 -12.56 14.42 -7.81
N VAL A 216 -12.48 13.13 -7.54
CA VAL A 216 -13.68 12.32 -7.23
C VAL A 216 -14.16 12.66 -5.83
N LYS A 217 -13.25 12.74 -4.87
CA LYS A 217 -13.51 13.05 -3.45
C LYS A 217 -14.25 14.39 -3.27
N GLU A 218 -13.88 15.42 -4.04
CA GLU A 218 -14.55 16.75 -4.03
C GLU A 218 -16.04 16.70 -4.36
N LYS A 219 -16.48 15.64 -5.07
CA LYS A 219 -17.87 15.48 -5.55
C LYS A 219 -18.63 14.37 -4.82
N SER A 220 -17.97 13.71 -3.90
CA SER A 220 -18.49 12.54 -3.21
C SER A 220 -19.17 12.92 -1.90
N GLU A 221 -20.22 12.17 -1.55
CA GLU A 221 -20.83 12.23 -0.23
C GLU A 221 -20.06 11.29 0.71
N ILE A 222 -19.45 11.86 1.75
CA ILE A 222 -18.62 11.12 2.70
C ILE A 222 -19.14 11.41 4.10
N GLU A 223 -19.43 10.36 4.85
CA GLU A 223 -19.85 10.42 6.26
C GLU A 223 -18.98 9.49 7.10
N GLU A 224 -18.12 10.05 7.95
CA GLU A 224 -17.36 9.30 8.93
C GLU A 224 -18.25 9.02 10.17
N LYS A 225 -18.15 7.80 10.74
CA LYS A 225 -18.99 7.35 11.85
C LYS A 225 -18.21 7.18 13.17
N ILE A 226 -16.86 7.17 13.10
CA ILE A 226 -15.96 7.01 14.27
C ILE A 226 -14.94 8.13 14.37
#